data_82269a24450a8ec6bc602a95e35dde1a
#
_entry.id   82269a24450a8ec6bc602a95e35dde1a
#
_cell.length_a   1.000
_cell.length_b   1.000
_cell.length_c   1.000
_cell.angle_alpha   90.00
_cell.angle_beta   90.00
_cell.angle_gamma   90.00
#
_symmetry.space_group_name_H-M   'P 1'
#
loop_
_entity.id
_entity.type
_entity.pdbx_description
1 polymer ?
#
loop_
_entity_poly.entity_id
_entity_poly.type
_entity_poly.pdbx_seq_one_letter_code
_entity_poly.pdbx_strand_id
1 'polypeptide(L)'
;MEVTKSKLEGVVVIKPPTIFEDFRGTYVETYNEQIYQEAGISVNFVQDDISVSSQHVLRGIHGDQETWKLISCLAGKFYLVVVNWDRTSPQYGQWDSFTLSEQNRLQVLIPPKFGNGHLVLSEQAIFHYKQSSYYNRAGQFTLVWNDPQLKIWWPIKQPIVSLRDEGLE
;
A
#
# COMPACT_ATOMS: atom_id res chain seq x y z
N MET A 1 -5.18 -18.74 4.59
CA MET A 1 -4.74 -17.33 4.58
C MET A 1 -3.85 -17.09 5.79
N GLU A 2 -2.76 -16.38 5.62
CA GLU A 2 -1.86 -16.02 6.70
C GLU A 2 -1.93 -14.50 6.91
N VAL A 3 -2.15 -14.07 8.16
CA VAL A 3 -2.25 -12.64 8.52
C VAL A 3 -1.21 -12.35 9.60
N THR A 4 -0.28 -11.44 9.30
CA THR A 4 0.82 -11.04 10.18
C THR A 4 0.70 -9.57 10.54
N LYS A 5 0.86 -9.22 11.82
CA LYS A 5 0.85 -7.82 12.28
C LYS A 5 2.15 -7.11 11.87
N SER A 6 2.02 -5.87 11.40
CA SER A 6 3.13 -4.93 11.28
C SER A 6 3.55 -4.38 12.65
N LYS A 7 4.68 -3.69 12.72
CA LYS A 7 5.04 -2.89 13.91
C LYS A 7 4.12 -1.68 14.11
N LEU A 8 3.41 -1.24 13.07
CA LEU A 8 2.39 -0.20 13.17
C LEU A 8 1.05 -0.83 13.54
N GLU A 9 0.44 -0.36 14.62
CA GLU A 9 -0.85 -0.85 15.08
C GLU A 9 -1.93 -0.64 14.00
N GLY A 10 -2.72 -1.68 13.76
CA GLY A 10 -3.79 -1.69 12.75
C GLY A 10 -3.34 -2.05 11.33
N VAL A 11 -2.04 -1.98 11.03
CA VAL A 11 -1.50 -2.42 9.72
C VAL A 11 -1.20 -3.92 9.76
N VAL A 12 -1.68 -4.66 8.78
CA VAL A 12 -1.44 -6.10 8.67
C VAL A 12 -0.94 -6.49 7.29
N VAL A 13 -0.08 -7.49 7.25
CA VAL A 13 0.41 -8.13 6.03
C VAL A 13 -0.35 -9.42 5.82
N ILE A 14 -0.86 -9.64 4.63
CA ILE A 14 -1.71 -10.77 4.27
C ILE A 14 -1.04 -11.55 3.14
N LYS A 15 -0.95 -12.86 3.31
CA LYS A 15 -0.70 -13.79 2.22
C LYS A 15 -2.03 -14.40 1.80
N PRO A 16 -2.49 -14.18 0.54
CA PRO A 16 -3.77 -14.68 0.07
C PRO A 16 -3.94 -16.18 0.26
N PRO A 17 -5.18 -16.65 0.47
CA PRO A 17 -5.43 -18.05 0.83
C PRO A 17 -5.22 -19.02 -0.33
N THR A 18 -5.47 -18.57 -1.56
CA THR A 18 -5.59 -19.40 -2.74
C THR A 18 -4.55 -19.01 -3.78
N ILE A 19 -3.51 -19.81 -3.88
CA ILE A 19 -2.49 -19.73 -4.91
C ILE A 19 -2.30 -21.14 -5.47
N PHE A 20 -2.68 -21.34 -6.73
CA PHE A 20 -2.47 -22.60 -7.45
C PHE A 20 -1.44 -22.39 -8.56
N GLU A 21 -0.44 -23.25 -8.62
CA GLU A 21 0.59 -23.24 -9.65
C GLU A 21 0.66 -24.61 -10.33
N ASP A 22 0.63 -24.62 -11.67
CA ASP A 22 0.82 -25.82 -12.48
C ASP A 22 1.57 -25.46 -13.78
N PHE A 23 1.67 -26.39 -14.73
CA PHE A 23 2.37 -26.19 -16.00
C PHE A 23 1.78 -25.04 -16.88
N ARG A 24 0.60 -24.53 -16.58
CA ARG A 24 -0.04 -23.39 -17.27
C ARG A 24 0.33 -22.06 -16.64
N GLY A 25 0.92 -22.05 -15.44
CA GLY A 25 1.26 -20.86 -14.66
C GLY A 25 0.52 -20.80 -13.31
N THR A 26 0.29 -19.60 -12.83
CA THR A 26 -0.25 -19.35 -11.49
C THR A 26 -1.65 -18.76 -11.55
N TYR A 27 -2.57 -19.34 -10.80
CA TYR A 27 -3.89 -18.77 -10.50
C TYR A 27 -3.90 -18.26 -9.06
N VAL A 28 -4.33 -17.01 -8.85
CA VAL A 28 -4.35 -16.38 -7.52
C VAL A 28 -5.74 -15.78 -7.30
N GLU A 29 -6.38 -16.17 -6.18
CA GLU A 29 -7.55 -15.47 -5.67
C GLU A 29 -7.06 -14.28 -4.84
N THR A 30 -7.19 -13.06 -5.38
CA THR A 30 -6.64 -11.85 -4.77
C THR A 30 -7.50 -11.28 -3.66
N TYR A 31 -8.79 -11.60 -3.63
CA TYR A 31 -9.72 -11.22 -2.58
C TYR A 31 -10.94 -12.13 -2.58
N ASN A 32 -11.35 -12.55 -1.39
CA ASN A 32 -12.57 -13.30 -1.14
C ASN A 32 -13.15 -12.79 0.18
N GLU A 33 -14.27 -12.07 0.10
CA GLU A 33 -14.86 -11.40 1.26
C GLU A 33 -15.10 -12.34 2.45
N GLN A 34 -15.66 -13.54 2.18
CA GLN A 34 -15.95 -14.51 3.24
C GLN A 34 -14.68 -14.95 3.97
N ILE A 35 -13.63 -15.31 3.24
CA ILE A 35 -12.35 -15.78 3.83
C ILE A 35 -11.66 -14.64 4.61
N TYR A 36 -11.75 -13.41 4.12
CA TYR A 36 -11.18 -12.25 4.81
C TYR A 36 -11.95 -11.93 6.09
N GLN A 37 -13.29 -12.01 6.07
CA GLN A 37 -14.12 -11.84 7.27
C GLN A 37 -13.84 -12.93 8.32
N GLU A 38 -13.72 -14.19 7.92
CA GLU A 38 -13.34 -15.30 8.80
C GLU A 38 -11.96 -15.10 9.47
N ALA A 39 -11.05 -14.37 8.78
CA ALA A 39 -9.75 -13.99 9.32
C ALA A 39 -9.77 -12.67 10.12
N GLY A 40 -10.94 -12.11 10.39
CA GLY A 40 -11.10 -10.88 11.17
C GLY A 40 -10.95 -9.58 10.37
N ILE A 41 -10.94 -9.64 9.04
CA ILE A 41 -10.88 -8.47 8.16
C ILE A 41 -12.27 -8.21 7.59
N SER A 42 -13.06 -7.39 8.31
CA SER A 42 -14.46 -7.09 7.96
C SER A 42 -14.58 -5.69 7.32
N VAL A 43 -13.71 -5.37 6.38
CA VAL A 43 -13.74 -4.11 5.65
C VAL A 43 -14.58 -4.26 4.38
N ASN A 44 -15.58 -3.40 4.21
CA ASN A 44 -16.35 -3.33 2.98
C ASN A 44 -15.62 -2.47 1.94
N PHE A 45 -15.13 -3.08 0.87
CA PHE A 45 -14.45 -2.39 -0.21
C PHE A 45 -15.44 -2.02 -1.33
N VAL A 46 -15.41 -0.77 -1.79
CA VAL A 46 -16.36 -0.20 -2.75
C VAL A 46 -15.70 0.29 -4.04
N GLN A 47 -14.36 0.39 -4.07
CA GLN A 47 -13.63 0.87 -5.26
C GLN A 47 -12.30 0.14 -5.38
N ASP A 48 -11.94 -0.21 -6.62
CA ASP A 48 -10.65 -0.79 -7.00
C ASP A 48 -9.96 0.14 -7.99
N ASP A 49 -8.68 0.42 -7.74
CA ASP A 49 -7.86 1.21 -8.65
C ASP A 49 -6.52 0.51 -8.92
N ILE A 50 -5.99 0.76 -10.12
CA ILE A 50 -4.63 0.38 -10.47
C ILE A 50 -3.83 1.60 -10.93
N SER A 51 -2.53 1.58 -10.67
CA SER A 51 -1.57 2.44 -11.37
C SER A 51 -0.46 1.60 -11.98
N VAL A 52 -0.10 1.94 -13.22
CA VAL A 52 1.02 1.35 -13.94
C VAL A 52 2.13 2.37 -13.96
N SER A 53 3.33 2.00 -13.51
CA SER A 53 4.46 2.91 -13.41
C SER A 53 5.77 2.22 -13.77
N SER A 54 6.66 2.97 -14.43
CA SER A 54 8.01 2.52 -14.76
C SER A 54 8.94 2.55 -13.56
N GLN A 55 10.10 1.95 -13.72
CA GLN A 55 11.14 1.89 -12.70
C GLN A 55 11.50 3.29 -12.17
N HIS A 56 11.75 3.36 -10.87
CA HIS A 56 12.12 4.56 -10.11
C HIS A 56 11.00 5.60 -9.93
N VAL A 57 9.80 5.36 -10.47
CA VAL A 57 8.64 6.21 -10.13
C VAL A 57 8.25 5.99 -8.68
N LEU A 58 8.12 7.08 -7.94
CA LEU A 58 7.56 7.11 -6.59
C LEU A 58 6.24 7.89 -6.62
N ARG A 59 5.18 7.31 -6.06
CA ARG A 59 3.89 7.95 -5.85
C ARG A 59 3.56 7.96 -4.36
N GLY A 60 3.20 9.12 -3.84
CA GLY A 60 2.84 9.31 -2.43
C GLY A 60 3.78 10.28 -1.72
N ILE A 61 3.57 10.52 -0.44
CA ILE A 61 2.77 9.72 0.49
C ILE A 61 1.39 10.35 0.62
N HIS A 62 0.34 9.59 0.33
CA HIS A 62 -1.04 10.08 0.38
C HIS A 62 -1.88 9.25 1.37
N GLY A 63 -2.77 9.92 2.06
CA GLY A 63 -3.74 9.30 2.96
C GLY A 63 -4.96 10.18 3.16
N ASP A 64 -5.95 9.65 3.86
CA ASP A 64 -7.16 10.37 4.25
C ASP A 64 -7.66 9.89 5.63
N GLN A 65 -8.76 10.46 6.10
CA GLN A 65 -9.26 10.23 7.47
C GLN A 65 -10.17 9.00 7.61
N GLU A 66 -10.64 8.41 6.49
CA GLU A 66 -11.77 7.48 6.51
C GLU A 66 -11.52 6.16 5.78
N THR A 67 -10.53 6.12 4.87
CA THR A 67 -10.39 5.02 3.92
C THR A 67 -9.45 3.93 4.41
N TRP A 68 -9.96 2.70 4.49
CA TRP A 68 -9.15 1.50 4.51
C TRP A 68 -8.65 1.18 3.11
N LYS A 69 -7.41 0.74 2.99
CA LYS A 69 -6.81 0.33 1.71
C LYS A 69 -6.20 -1.06 1.82
N LEU A 70 -6.54 -1.93 0.88
CA LEU A 70 -5.88 -3.23 0.72
C LEU A 70 -5.00 -3.15 -0.53
N ILE A 71 -3.69 -3.10 -0.32
CA ILE A 71 -2.68 -2.89 -1.39
C ILE A 71 -2.10 -4.22 -1.84
N SER A 72 -1.96 -4.40 -3.16
CA SER A 72 -1.38 -5.57 -3.82
C SER A 72 -0.45 -5.17 -4.95
N CYS A 73 0.51 -6.02 -5.28
CA CYS A 73 1.31 -5.93 -6.51
C CYS A 73 0.81 -6.98 -7.51
N LEU A 74 0.20 -6.55 -8.62
CA LEU A 74 -0.31 -7.47 -9.64
C LEU A 74 0.78 -7.94 -10.59
N ALA A 75 1.74 -7.05 -10.93
CA ALA A 75 2.90 -7.36 -11.75
C ALA A 75 4.10 -6.53 -11.30
N GLY A 76 5.31 -7.07 -11.47
CA GLY A 76 6.55 -6.42 -11.08
C GLY A 76 6.80 -6.45 -9.58
N LYS A 77 7.46 -5.38 -9.09
CA LYS A 77 7.87 -5.23 -7.69
C LYS A 77 7.97 -3.76 -7.30
N PHE A 78 7.51 -3.43 -6.10
CA PHE A 78 7.68 -2.11 -5.52
C PHE A 78 7.96 -2.16 -4.02
N TYR A 79 8.59 -1.10 -3.53
CA TYR A 79 8.80 -0.82 -2.12
C TYR A 79 7.68 0.08 -1.63
N LEU A 80 6.88 -0.42 -0.70
CA LEU A 80 5.75 0.28 -0.09
C LEU A 80 6.18 0.85 1.25
N VAL A 81 5.87 2.12 1.49
CA VAL A 81 5.99 2.78 2.79
C VAL A 81 4.60 3.11 3.31
N VAL A 82 4.37 2.87 4.59
CA VAL A 82 3.15 3.21 5.32
C VAL A 82 3.52 4.08 6.51
N VAL A 83 2.85 5.22 6.67
CA VAL A 83 3.12 6.20 7.74
C VAL A 83 1.86 6.35 8.60
N ASN A 84 1.97 6.21 9.90
CA ASN A 84 0.90 6.54 10.83
C ASN A 84 0.79 8.07 10.95
N TRP A 85 -0.31 8.64 10.49
CA TRP A 85 -0.59 10.08 10.55
C TRP A 85 -1.77 10.41 11.46
N ASP A 86 -2.19 9.46 12.31
CA ASP A 86 -3.19 9.69 13.36
C ASP A 86 -2.57 10.43 14.54
N ARG A 87 -2.90 11.71 14.69
CA ARG A 87 -2.37 12.56 15.77
C ARG A 87 -2.75 12.09 17.18
N THR A 88 -3.72 11.19 17.30
CA THR A 88 -4.14 10.61 18.58
C THR A 88 -3.37 9.34 18.92
N SER A 89 -2.63 8.78 17.97
CA SER A 89 -1.86 7.56 18.14
C SER A 89 -0.52 7.81 18.83
N PRO A 90 -0.08 6.96 19.76
CA PRO A 90 1.27 6.99 20.30
C PRO A 90 2.36 6.70 19.25
N GLN A 91 1.97 6.16 18.09
CA GLN A 91 2.85 5.89 16.96
C GLN A 91 2.78 6.98 15.87
N TYR A 92 2.22 8.16 16.16
CA TYR A 92 2.17 9.26 15.20
C TYR A 92 3.55 9.56 14.60
N GLY A 93 3.63 9.67 13.27
CA GLY A 93 4.86 9.92 12.54
C GLY A 93 5.78 8.68 12.37
N GLN A 94 5.46 7.55 13.00
CA GLN A 94 6.19 6.31 12.75
C GLN A 94 5.79 5.70 11.40
N TRP A 95 6.73 4.97 10.78
CA TRP A 95 6.50 4.32 9.50
C TRP A 95 7.02 2.88 9.48
N ASP A 96 6.48 2.10 8.57
CA ASP A 96 6.95 0.75 8.23
C ASP A 96 7.05 0.60 6.72
N SER A 97 7.76 -0.43 6.26
CA SER A 97 7.96 -0.66 4.84
C SER A 97 7.85 -2.13 4.48
N PHE A 98 7.39 -2.37 3.26
CA PHE A 98 7.13 -3.71 2.74
C PHE A 98 7.56 -3.78 1.29
N THR A 99 8.18 -4.89 0.88
CA THR A 99 8.41 -5.16 -0.54
C THR A 99 7.30 -6.08 -1.05
N LEU A 100 6.48 -5.57 -1.97
CA LEU A 100 5.43 -6.34 -2.62
C LEU A 100 5.83 -6.67 -4.05
N SER A 101 5.50 -7.89 -4.47
CA SER A 101 5.80 -8.35 -5.83
C SER A 101 4.79 -9.39 -6.32
N GLU A 102 4.76 -9.58 -7.64
CA GLU A 102 4.00 -10.67 -8.25
C GLU A 102 4.44 -12.06 -7.79
N GLN A 103 5.69 -12.21 -7.31
CA GLN A 103 6.21 -13.48 -6.82
C GLN A 103 5.76 -13.76 -5.38
N ASN A 104 5.88 -12.77 -4.48
CA ASN A 104 5.53 -13.00 -3.07
C ASN A 104 4.04 -12.91 -2.78
N ARG A 105 3.25 -12.26 -3.67
CA ARG A 105 1.80 -12.12 -3.57
C ARG A 105 1.29 -11.51 -2.27
N LEU A 106 2.17 -10.83 -1.52
CA LEU A 106 1.79 -10.19 -0.28
C LEU A 106 0.84 -9.02 -0.54
N GLN A 107 -0.06 -8.82 0.41
CA GLN A 107 -0.93 -7.65 0.47
C GLN A 107 -0.72 -6.93 1.80
N VAL A 108 -1.00 -5.63 1.81
CA VAL A 108 -0.95 -4.82 3.04
C VAL A 108 -2.28 -4.12 3.23
N LEU A 109 -2.93 -4.38 4.36
CA LEU A 109 -4.13 -3.67 4.78
C LEU A 109 -3.72 -2.49 5.66
N ILE A 110 -4.18 -1.30 5.27
CA ILE A 110 -3.84 -0.02 5.90
C ILE A 110 -5.11 0.63 6.43
N PRO A 111 -5.18 1.00 7.72
CA PRO A 111 -6.34 1.67 8.29
C PRO A 111 -6.44 3.14 7.85
N PRO A 112 -7.62 3.79 8.09
CA PRO A 112 -7.77 5.24 7.97
C PRO A 112 -6.71 6.02 8.75
N LYS A 113 -6.45 7.27 8.32
CA LYS A 113 -5.49 8.19 8.90
C LYS A 113 -4.01 7.81 8.68
N PHE A 114 -3.74 6.76 7.91
CA PHE A 114 -2.40 6.40 7.48
C PHE A 114 -2.12 6.90 6.07
N GLY A 115 -0.90 7.38 5.84
CA GLY A 115 -0.40 7.67 4.51
C GLY A 115 0.35 6.47 3.93
N ASN A 116 0.30 6.32 2.62
CA ASN A 116 1.11 5.34 1.91
C ASN A 116 1.76 5.93 0.66
N GLY A 117 2.94 5.43 0.35
CA GLY A 117 3.65 5.72 -0.90
C GLY A 117 4.40 4.49 -1.38
N HIS A 118 4.64 4.38 -2.68
CA HIS A 118 5.38 3.26 -3.24
C HIS A 118 6.41 3.70 -4.27
N LEU A 119 7.54 3.01 -4.28
CA LEU A 119 8.64 3.19 -5.22
C LEU A 119 8.77 1.93 -6.08
N VAL A 120 8.68 2.07 -7.40
CA VAL A 120 8.82 0.95 -8.35
C VAL A 120 10.27 0.50 -8.46
N LEU A 121 10.52 -0.79 -8.19
CA LEU A 121 11.86 -1.40 -8.20
C LEU A 121 12.14 -2.19 -9.49
N SER A 122 11.12 -2.79 -10.09
CA SER A 122 11.22 -3.51 -11.38
C SER A 122 11.14 -2.54 -12.56
N GLU A 123 11.36 -3.01 -13.78
CA GLU A 123 11.23 -2.21 -15.00
C GLU A 123 9.85 -1.53 -15.09
N GLN A 124 8.79 -2.27 -14.70
CA GLN A 124 7.43 -1.77 -14.56
C GLN A 124 6.78 -2.47 -13.36
N ALA A 125 5.82 -1.80 -12.71
CA ALA A 125 4.96 -2.43 -11.72
C ALA A 125 3.50 -1.99 -11.88
N ILE A 126 2.59 -2.91 -11.53
CA ILE A 126 1.16 -2.64 -11.40
C ILE A 126 0.81 -2.64 -9.91
N PHE A 127 0.63 -1.45 -9.38
CA PHE A 127 0.12 -1.22 -8.04
C PHE A 127 -1.42 -1.27 -8.08
N HIS A 128 -2.01 -2.12 -7.26
CA HIS A 128 -3.45 -2.27 -7.14
C HIS A 128 -3.87 -2.04 -5.70
N TYR A 129 -5.00 -1.38 -5.50
CA TYR A 129 -5.59 -1.25 -4.18
C TYR A 129 -7.11 -1.21 -4.21
N LYS A 130 -7.72 -1.88 -3.22
CA LYS A 130 -9.13 -1.77 -2.89
C LYS A 130 -9.31 -0.69 -1.83
N GLN A 131 -10.39 0.07 -1.91
CA GLN A 131 -10.73 1.15 -0.99
C GLN A 131 -12.11 0.95 -0.36
N SER A 132 -12.25 1.30 0.92
CA SER A 132 -13.53 1.24 1.64
C SER A 132 -14.43 2.45 1.41
N SER A 133 -13.93 3.50 0.76
CA SER A 133 -14.68 4.69 0.36
C SER A 133 -14.31 5.10 -1.06
N TYR A 134 -15.15 5.91 -1.69
CA TYR A 134 -14.86 6.45 -3.01
C TYR A 134 -13.73 7.48 -2.94
N TYR A 135 -12.87 7.46 -3.96
CA TYR A 135 -11.75 8.39 -4.05
C TYR A 135 -12.21 9.85 -4.00
N ASN A 136 -11.64 10.61 -3.09
CA ASN A 136 -11.87 12.04 -2.94
C ASN A 136 -10.54 12.79 -2.77
N ARG A 137 -10.06 13.44 -3.85
CA ARG A 137 -8.78 14.17 -3.82
C ARG A 137 -8.77 15.28 -2.76
N ALA A 138 -9.89 15.98 -2.56
CA ALA A 138 -9.98 17.08 -1.62
C ALA A 138 -9.87 16.65 -0.15
N GLY A 139 -10.22 15.40 0.15
CA GLY A 139 -10.12 14.80 1.50
C GLY A 139 -8.75 14.22 1.81
N GLN A 140 -7.82 14.16 0.84
CA GLN A 140 -6.52 13.59 1.06
C GLN A 140 -5.52 14.57 1.67
N PHE A 141 -4.70 14.08 2.58
CA PHE A 141 -3.44 14.74 2.94
C PHE A 141 -2.28 14.18 2.09
N THR A 142 -1.25 14.99 1.93
CA THR A 142 0.00 14.62 1.26
C THR A 142 1.16 14.90 2.21
N LEU A 143 2.06 13.93 2.36
CA LEU A 143 3.34 14.09 3.05
C LEU A 143 4.44 14.05 1.99
N VAL A 144 5.40 14.96 2.09
CA VAL A 144 6.54 14.98 1.18
C VAL A 144 7.36 13.71 1.38
N TRP A 145 7.66 13.00 0.30
CA TRP A 145 8.29 11.66 0.32
C TRP A 145 9.63 11.63 1.09
N ASN A 146 10.40 12.71 1.07
CA ASN A 146 11.71 12.85 1.70
C ASN A 146 11.72 13.81 2.89
N ASP A 147 10.57 14.00 3.57
CA ASP A 147 10.48 14.85 4.75
C ASP A 147 11.54 14.43 5.79
N PRO A 148 12.47 15.32 6.17
CA PRO A 148 13.55 15.01 7.09
C PRO A 148 13.07 14.67 8.51
N GLN A 149 11.86 15.06 8.88
CA GLN A 149 11.29 14.73 10.19
C GLN A 149 10.85 13.27 10.25
N LEU A 150 10.34 12.71 9.15
CA LEU A 150 9.90 11.31 9.07
C LEU A 150 11.08 10.34 8.95
N LYS A 151 12.21 10.79 8.40
CA LYS A 151 13.43 9.97 8.21
C LYS A 151 13.16 8.64 7.50
N ILE A 152 12.26 8.67 6.51
CA ILE A 152 11.92 7.48 5.73
C ILE A 152 13.13 7.09 4.90
N TRP A 153 13.49 5.80 4.99
CA TRP A 153 14.52 5.25 4.12
C TRP A 153 13.88 4.79 2.80
N TRP A 154 14.45 5.23 1.68
CA TRP A 154 14.08 4.80 0.34
C TRP A 154 15.25 4.13 -0.35
N PRO A 155 15.02 3.05 -1.15
CA PRO A 155 16.09 2.32 -1.85
C PRO A 155 16.90 3.16 -2.83
N ILE A 156 16.36 4.27 -3.31
CA ILE A 156 17.04 5.21 -4.23
C ILE A 156 16.92 6.65 -3.72
N LYS A 157 17.89 7.48 -4.12
CA LYS A 157 17.97 8.87 -3.66
C LYS A 157 17.24 9.88 -4.56
N GLN A 158 17.01 9.53 -5.81
CA GLN A 158 16.43 10.42 -6.82
C GLN A 158 15.31 9.69 -7.58
N PRO A 159 14.14 9.49 -6.96
CA PRO A 159 12.99 8.94 -7.65
C PRO A 159 12.39 9.92 -8.64
N ILE A 160 11.58 9.41 -9.56
CA ILE A 160 10.72 10.21 -10.43
C ILE A 160 9.42 10.46 -9.66
N VAL A 161 9.12 11.71 -9.35
CA VAL A 161 7.95 12.12 -8.55
C VAL A 161 7.14 13.19 -9.27
N SER A 162 5.86 13.34 -8.89
CA SER A 162 5.02 14.45 -9.35
C SER A 162 5.31 15.72 -8.54
N LEU A 163 4.92 16.91 -9.08
CA LEU A 163 5.04 18.19 -8.36
C LEU A 163 4.30 18.14 -7.00
N ARG A 164 3.14 17.48 -6.95
CA ARG A 164 2.39 17.27 -5.71
C ARG A 164 3.23 16.50 -4.66
N ASP A 165 3.90 15.46 -5.09
CA ASP A 165 4.68 14.58 -4.20
C ASP A 165 6.00 15.23 -3.77
N GLU A 166 6.45 16.24 -4.51
CA GLU A 166 7.54 17.16 -4.12
C GLU A 166 7.08 18.30 -3.20
N GLY A 167 5.77 18.44 -2.97
CA GLY A 167 5.22 19.53 -2.17
C GLY A 167 5.20 20.89 -2.90
N LEU A 168 5.17 20.89 -4.23
CA LEU A 168 5.19 22.08 -5.09
C LEU A 168 3.80 22.44 -5.67
N GLU A 169 2.75 21.69 -5.33
CA GLU A 169 1.33 21.96 -5.68
C GLU A 169 0.50 22.23 -4.43
#